data_ebdb8fc41d72f205e46d6971f039ea72
#
_entry.id   ebdb8fc41d72f205e46d6971f039ea72
#
_cell.length_a   1.000
_cell.length_b   1.000
_cell.length_c   1.000
_cell.angle_alpha   90.00
_cell.angle_beta   90.00
_cell.angle_gamma   90.00
#
_symmetry.space_group_name_H-M   'P 1'
#
loop_
_entity.id
_entity.type
_entity.pdbx_description
1 polymer ?
#
loop_
_entity_poly.entity_id
_entity_poly.type
_entity_poly.pdbx_seq_one_letter_code
_entity_poly.pdbx_strand_id
1 'polypeptide(L)'
;MRLLLIALVATAFAAPAAAADMQIDNARSIDIAVSGSIREHCAMGQIPNVDFGNLEQRGLSFQMDVPFDCNLPFTMTISGTGGGLAHTTMPNGQGPYGGKLPYNLSVQMPVRYPNRSMISQSFTSSQIQAGGVISSNGGIATDGMTLAVELGRPTGEAGLLLAGDYAEVITITVTPS
;
A
#
# COMPACT_ATOMS: atom_id res chain seq x y z
N MET A 1 -14.27 99.71 43.24
CA MET A 1 -14.02 98.29 43.29
C MET A 1 -14.87 97.67 42.21
N ARG A 2 -14.27 97.38 41.05
CA ARG A 2 -14.98 96.90 39.83
C ARG A 2 -14.76 95.39 39.70
N LEU A 3 -15.82 94.59 39.82
CA LEU A 3 -15.82 93.17 39.52
C LEU A 3 -15.93 92.99 38.01
N LEU A 4 -14.96 92.33 37.41
CA LEU A 4 -15.02 91.86 36.05
C LEU A 4 -15.53 90.38 36.08
N LEU A 5 -16.70 90.17 35.51
CA LEU A 5 -17.23 88.85 35.22
C LEU A 5 -16.67 88.41 33.86
N ILE A 6 -15.91 87.34 33.86
CA ILE A 6 -15.46 86.65 32.63
C ILE A 6 -16.44 85.53 32.31
N ALA A 7 -17.20 85.72 31.23
CA ALA A 7 -18.08 84.69 30.69
C ALA A 7 -17.25 83.69 29.83
N LEU A 8 -17.21 82.39 30.21
CA LEU A 8 -16.58 81.33 29.47
C LEU A 8 -17.59 80.81 28.45
N VAL A 9 -17.36 81.07 27.19
CA VAL A 9 -18.14 80.48 26.07
C VAL A 9 -17.55 79.10 25.70
N ALA A 10 -18.26 78.04 26.04
CA ALA A 10 -17.91 76.71 25.60
C ALA A 10 -18.45 76.44 24.18
N THR A 11 -17.58 76.40 23.19
CA THR A 11 -17.92 76.02 21.83
C THR A 11 -17.88 74.47 21.74
N ALA A 12 -19.05 73.86 21.62
CA ALA A 12 -19.17 72.41 21.32
C ALA A 12 -18.87 72.17 19.81
N PHE A 13 -17.74 71.51 19.54
CA PHE A 13 -17.46 71.00 18.21
C PHE A 13 -18.28 69.70 17.99
N ALA A 14 -19.32 69.77 17.17
CA ALA A 14 -20.00 68.62 16.65
C ALA A 14 -19.11 68.02 15.55
N ALA A 15 -18.53 66.85 15.83
CA ALA A 15 -17.84 66.07 14.80
C ALA A 15 -18.89 65.54 13.81
N PRO A 16 -18.68 65.67 12.50
CA PRO A 16 -19.55 64.96 11.53
C PRO A 16 -19.40 63.51 11.67
N ALA A 17 -20.52 62.79 11.93
CA ALA A 17 -20.56 61.32 11.77
C ALA A 17 -20.35 61.01 10.30
N ALA A 18 -19.20 60.47 9.97
CA ALA A 18 -18.97 59.90 8.64
C ALA A 18 -19.94 58.73 8.50
N ALA A 19 -21.02 58.94 7.76
CA ALA A 19 -21.84 57.84 7.28
C ALA A 19 -20.92 56.99 6.38
N ALA A 20 -20.59 55.76 6.84
CA ALA A 20 -19.97 54.79 5.99
C ALA A 20 -20.97 54.52 4.85
N ASP A 21 -20.66 55.04 3.71
CA ASP A 21 -21.38 54.76 2.46
C ASP A 21 -21.23 53.25 2.19
N MET A 22 -22.27 52.50 2.51
CA MET A 22 -22.30 51.06 2.24
C MET A 22 -22.57 50.92 0.73
N GLN A 23 -21.46 50.99 -0.03
CA GLN A 23 -21.49 50.79 -1.46
C GLN A 23 -21.92 49.35 -1.71
N ILE A 24 -23.19 49.15 -2.06
CA ILE A 24 -23.68 47.87 -2.56
C ILE A 24 -23.08 47.70 -3.92
N ASP A 25 -21.95 47.01 -3.96
CA ASP A 25 -21.35 46.57 -5.22
C ASP A 25 -22.29 45.55 -5.85
N ASN A 26 -22.70 45.78 -7.08
CA ASN A 26 -23.56 44.87 -7.85
C ASN A 26 -22.79 43.62 -8.34
N ALA A 27 -21.76 43.18 -7.62
CA ALA A 27 -21.05 41.93 -7.91
C ALA A 27 -22.03 40.77 -7.83
N ARG A 28 -22.19 40.04 -8.93
CA ARG A 28 -23.06 38.85 -9.04
C ARG A 28 -22.36 37.57 -8.64
N SER A 29 -21.09 37.63 -8.29
CA SER A 29 -20.29 36.48 -7.88
C SER A 29 -19.51 36.80 -6.61
N ILE A 30 -19.41 35.84 -5.71
CA ILE A 30 -18.54 35.83 -4.55
C ILE A 30 -17.64 34.64 -4.68
N ASP A 31 -16.34 34.84 -4.68
CA ASP A 31 -15.35 33.78 -4.71
C ASP A 31 -14.95 33.41 -3.28
N ILE A 32 -15.11 32.12 -2.97
CA ILE A 32 -14.67 31.55 -1.70
C ILE A 32 -13.54 30.57 -2.02
N ALA A 33 -12.33 30.84 -1.57
CA ALA A 33 -11.22 29.92 -1.67
C ALA A 33 -11.37 28.83 -0.59
N VAL A 34 -11.50 27.57 -1.03
CA VAL A 34 -11.53 26.40 -0.15
C VAL A 34 -10.33 25.53 -0.50
N SER A 35 -9.55 25.13 0.51
CA SER A 35 -8.39 24.26 0.34
C SER A 35 -8.42 23.10 1.33
N GLY A 36 -7.85 21.97 0.93
CA GLY A 36 -7.68 20.78 1.75
C GLY A 36 -6.58 19.90 1.19
N SER A 37 -6.03 18.99 2.00
CA SER A 37 -5.02 18.02 1.58
C SER A 37 -5.28 16.66 2.19
N ILE A 38 -4.94 15.60 1.47
CA ILE A 38 -4.92 14.22 1.94
C ILE A 38 -3.46 13.79 1.96
N ARG A 39 -3.00 13.28 3.12
CA ARG A 39 -1.64 12.76 3.24
C ARG A 39 -1.53 11.47 2.42
N GLU A 40 -0.52 11.43 1.57
CA GLU A 40 -0.15 10.24 0.84
C GLU A 40 0.46 9.20 1.78
N HIS A 41 0.06 7.94 1.64
CA HIS A 41 0.63 6.83 2.38
C HIS A 41 0.50 5.53 1.61
N CYS A 42 1.46 4.63 1.83
CA CYS A 42 1.46 3.27 1.31
C CYS A 42 2.19 2.40 2.35
N ALA A 43 1.46 1.56 3.05
CA ALA A 43 1.98 0.74 4.14
C ALA A 43 1.58 -0.72 3.96
N MET A 44 2.50 -1.62 4.25
CA MET A 44 2.30 -3.07 4.22
C MET A 44 2.68 -3.66 5.58
N GLY A 45 1.85 -4.56 6.10
CA GLY A 45 2.11 -5.28 7.33
C GLY A 45 3.27 -6.27 7.20
N GLN A 46 3.72 -6.78 8.34
CA GLN A 46 4.77 -7.81 8.38
C GLN A 46 4.18 -9.18 8.05
N ILE A 47 4.94 -9.98 7.32
CA ILE A 47 4.65 -11.37 7.02
C ILE A 47 5.59 -12.22 7.88
N PRO A 48 5.07 -13.10 8.75
CA PRO A 48 5.90 -13.99 9.55
C PRO A 48 6.58 -15.06 8.67
N ASN A 49 7.65 -15.64 9.18
CA ASN A 49 8.23 -16.81 8.54
C ASN A 49 7.22 -17.97 8.56
N VAL A 50 7.17 -18.70 7.48
CA VAL A 50 6.29 -19.86 7.31
C VAL A 50 7.12 -21.13 7.31
N ASP A 51 6.79 -22.06 8.20
CA ASP A 51 7.35 -23.39 8.24
C ASP A 51 6.31 -24.41 7.77
N PHE A 52 6.60 -25.13 6.68
CA PHE A 52 5.73 -26.18 6.15
C PHE A 52 5.93 -27.53 6.84
N GLY A 53 6.92 -27.64 7.73
CA GLY A 53 7.24 -28.91 8.40
C GLY A 53 7.74 -30.00 7.46
N ASN A 54 7.14 -31.18 7.51
CA ASN A 54 7.56 -32.31 6.67
C ASN A 54 7.09 -32.15 5.22
N LEU A 55 8.01 -31.86 4.30
CA LEU A 55 7.77 -31.66 2.88
C LEU A 55 7.41 -32.93 2.10
N GLU A 56 7.49 -34.15 2.70
CA GLU A 56 6.99 -35.37 2.10
C GLU A 56 5.46 -35.43 2.03
N GLN A 57 4.80 -34.61 2.84
CA GLN A 57 3.35 -34.47 2.81
C GLN A 57 2.90 -33.75 1.54
N ARG A 58 1.79 -34.19 0.98
CA ARG A 58 1.23 -33.58 -0.24
C ARG A 58 0.19 -32.54 0.12
N GLY A 59 0.04 -31.54 -0.76
CA GLY A 59 -0.98 -30.51 -0.62
C GLY A 59 -0.70 -29.51 0.51
N LEU A 60 0.57 -29.36 0.88
CA LEU A 60 0.96 -28.34 1.83
C LEU A 60 0.68 -26.96 1.24
N SER A 61 -0.07 -26.17 1.97
CA SER A 61 -0.43 -24.81 1.60
C SER A 61 -0.48 -23.91 2.82
N PHE A 62 -0.33 -22.64 2.56
CA PHE A 62 -0.39 -21.58 3.57
C PHE A 62 -1.18 -20.42 3.00
N GLN A 63 -2.03 -19.82 3.80
CA GLN A 63 -2.77 -18.62 3.45
C GLN A 63 -2.79 -17.67 4.64
N MET A 64 -2.65 -16.38 4.36
CA MET A 64 -2.75 -15.33 5.37
C MET A 64 -3.31 -14.04 4.79
N ASP A 65 -3.92 -13.26 5.66
CA ASP A 65 -4.31 -11.90 5.37
C ASP A 65 -3.21 -10.95 5.87
N VAL A 66 -2.77 -10.08 4.97
CA VAL A 66 -1.72 -9.10 5.24
C VAL A 66 -2.35 -7.71 5.24
N PRO A 67 -2.20 -6.93 6.30
CA PRO A 67 -2.59 -5.53 6.28
C PRO A 67 -1.88 -4.80 5.14
N PHE A 68 -2.62 -4.17 4.28
CA PHE A 68 -2.11 -3.38 3.18
C PHE A 68 -3.01 -2.18 2.95
N ASP A 69 -2.44 -0.98 3.02
CA ASP A 69 -3.15 0.28 2.85
C ASP A 69 -2.31 1.23 2.03
N CYS A 70 -2.76 1.51 0.82
CA CYS A 70 -2.09 2.40 -0.13
C CYS A 70 -3.13 3.30 -0.81
N ASN A 71 -3.14 4.59 -0.47
CA ASN A 71 -4.08 5.57 -1.02
C ASN A 71 -3.59 6.22 -2.33
N LEU A 72 -2.54 5.66 -2.94
CA LEU A 72 -2.00 6.01 -4.24
C LEU A 72 -2.10 4.82 -5.18
N PRO A 73 -2.13 5.02 -6.51
CA PRO A 73 -1.81 3.98 -7.46
C PRO A 73 -0.43 3.40 -7.18
N PHE A 74 -0.24 2.11 -7.41
CA PHE A 74 1.02 1.44 -7.08
C PHE A 74 1.33 0.29 -8.03
N THR A 75 2.60 -0.08 -8.02
CA THR A 75 3.11 -1.31 -8.61
C THR A 75 3.74 -2.16 -7.49
N MET A 76 3.35 -3.43 -7.42
CA MET A 76 3.92 -4.41 -6.51
C MET A 76 4.84 -5.35 -7.31
N THR A 77 6.08 -5.50 -6.87
CA THR A 77 7.03 -6.46 -7.43
C THR A 77 7.27 -7.58 -6.44
N ILE A 78 7.32 -8.81 -6.95
CA ILE A 78 7.52 -10.02 -6.16
C ILE A 78 8.73 -10.74 -6.74
N SER A 79 9.73 -11.00 -5.91
CA SER A 79 10.95 -11.71 -6.31
C SER A 79 11.27 -12.84 -5.35
N GLY A 80 11.85 -13.91 -5.86
CA GLY A 80 12.29 -15.08 -5.10
C GLY A 80 13.74 -15.43 -5.43
N THR A 81 14.46 -16.02 -4.50
CA THR A 81 15.90 -16.31 -4.64
C THR A 81 16.18 -17.60 -5.36
N GLY A 82 15.39 -18.66 -5.13
CA GLY A 82 15.69 -20.02 -5.55
C GLY A 82 14.86 -20.58 -6.70
N GLY A 83 13.73 -19.93 -7.02
CA GLY A 83 12.76 -20.46 -7.99
C GLY A 83 12.00 -21.69 -7.49
N GLY A 84 11.94 -21.85 -6.16
CA GLY A 84 11.30 -22.91 -5.40
C GLY A 84 11.95 -23.06 -4.04
N LEU A 85 11.30 -23.75 -3.10
CA LEU A 85 11.99 -24.16 -1.88
C LEU A 85 13.20 -24.98 -2.28
N ALA A 86 14.39 -24.46 -2.11
CA ALA A 86 15.63 -25.08 -2.52
C ALA A 86 16.34 -25.72 -1.33
N HIS A 87 16.89 -26.91 -1.53
CA HIS A 87 17.75 -27.56 -0.55
C HIS A 87 18.96 -26.67 -0.24
N THR A 88 19.21 -26.44 1.03
CA THR A 88 20.17 -25.42 1.49
C THR A 88 21.61 -25.66 1.04
N THR A 89 22.00 -26.94 0.85
CA THR A 89 23.36 -27.30 0.41
C THR A 89 23.41 -27.89 -0.99
N MET A 90 22.34 -28.51 -1.49
CA MET A 90 22.27 -29.20 -2.77
C MET A 90 21.02 -28.77 -3.59
N PRO A 91 20.92 -27.52 -4.03
CA PRO A 91 19.73 -27.00 -4.69
C PRO A 91 19.43 -27.66 -6.05
N ASN A 92 20.41 -28.32 -6.64
CA ASN A 92 20.25 -29.07 -7.89
C ASN A 92 19.87 -30.54 -7.66
N GLY A 93 19.77 -31.00 -6.39
CA GLY A 93 19.51 -32.38 -6.04
C GLY A 93 20.75 -33.29 -6.14
N GLN A 94 20.55 -34.58 -5.94
CA GLN A 94 21.59 -35.58 -6.04
C GLN A 94 21.01 -36.89 -6.59
N GLY A 95 21.62 -37.41 -7.66
CA GLY A 95 21.11 -38.61 -8.31
C GLY A 95 19.66 -38.41 -8.78
N PRO A 96 18.74 -39.34 -8.46
CA PRO A 96 17.34 -39.24 -8.88
C PRO A 96 16.51 -38.31 -7.99
N TYR A 97 17.08 -37.78 -6.90
CA TYR A 97 16.38 -36.96 -5.93
C TYR A 97 16.46 -35.47 -6.26
N GLY A 98 15.32 -34.77 -6.21
CA GLY A 98 15.24 -33.36 -6.48
C GLY A 98 15.73 -32.50 -5.32
N GLY A 99 16.41 -31.38 -5.62
CA GLY A 99 16.85 -30.41 -4.66
C GLY A 99 15.93 -29.17 -4.61
N LYS A 100 14.80 -29.19 -5.32
CA LYS A 100 13.83 -28.07 -5.34
C LYS A 100 12.40 -28.57 -5.29
N LEU A 101 11.58 -27.83 -4.53
CA LEU A 101 10.14 -28.01 -4.50
C LEU A 101 9.50 -26.72 -5.04
N PRO A 102 8.88 -26.75 -6.23
CA PRO A 102 8.22 -25.58 -6.78
C PRO A 102 7.00 -25.22 -5.95
N TYR A 103 6.57 -23.98 -6.03
CA TYR A 103 5.34 -23.48 -5.41
C TYR A 103 4.62 -22.53 -6.34
N ASN A 104 3.34 -22.30 -6.03
CA ASN A 104 2.54 -21.22 -6.58
C ASN A 104 2.26 -20.20 -5.48
N LEU A 105 2.48 -18.93 -5.77
CA LEU A 105 2.09 -17.81 -4.91
C LEU A 105 0.89 -17.11 -5.55
N SER A 106 -0.18 -17.00 -4.80
CA SER A 106 -1.37 -16.23 -5.20
C SER A 106 -1.52 -15.00 -4.34
N VAL A 107 -1.84 -13.88 -4.98
CA VAL A 107 -2.11 -12.60 -4.34
C VAL A 107 -3.52 -12.18 -4.72
N GLN A 108 -4.34 -11.90 -3.72
CA GLN A 108 -5.69 -11.36 -3.90
C GLN A 108 -5.79 -10.05 -3.12
N MET A 109 -6.25 -8.99 -3.80
CA MET A 109 -6.27 -7.67 -3.21
C MET A 109 -7.46 -6.87 -3.75
N PRO A 110 -8.36 -6.39 -2.87
CA PRO A 110 -9.43 -5.49 -3.26
C PRO A 110 -8.85 -4.12 -3.59
N VAL A 111 -9.20 -3.59 -4.75
CA VAL A 111 -8.85 -2.23 -5.16
C VAL A 111 -10.09 -1.40 -5.43
N ARG A 112 -9.96 -0.09 -5.21
CA ARG A 112 -11.01 0.91 -5.43
C ARG A 112 -10.53 1.86 -6.51
N TYR A 113 -11.24 2.02 -7.55
CA TYR A 113 -11.05 2.92 -8.68
C TYR A 113 -10.73 2.17 -9.99
N PRO A 114 -11.40 2.54 -11.07
CA PRO A 114 -12.57 3.44 -11.12
C PRO A 114 -13.79 2.83 -10.43
N ASN A 115 -13.79 1.52 -10.25
CA ASN A 115 -14.81 0.74 -9.53
C ASN A 115 -14.13 -0.21 -8.56
N ARG A 116 -14.85 -0.69 -7.56
CA ARG A 116 -14.36 -1.78 -6.72
C ARG A 116 -14.13 -3.02 -7.57
N SER A 117 -12.92 -3.55 -7.51
CA SER A 117 -12.53 -4.78 -8.19
C SER A 117 -11.56 -5.58 -7.34
N MET A 118 -11.37 -6.84 -7.71
CA MET A 118 -10.39 -7.71 -7.08
C MET A 118 -9.24 -7.94 -8.06
N ILE A 119 -8.04 -7.57 -7.65
CA ILE A 119 -6.83 -8.04 -8.31
C ILE A 119 -6.58 -9.46 -7.80
N SER A 120 -6.51 -10.42 -8.70
CA SER A 120 -6.15 -11.81 -8.39
C SER A 120 -5.08 -12.24 -9.37
N GLN A 121 -3.87 -12.47 -8.85
CA GLN A 121 -2.71 -12.89 -9.63
C GLN A 121 -2.08 -14.12 -8.99
N SER A 122 -1.62 -15.04 -9.82
CA SER A 122 -0.91 -16.22 -9.37
C SER A 122 0.40 -16.36 -10.16
N PHE A 123 1.47 -16.67 -9.45
CA PHE A 123 2.81 -16.81 -10.00
C PHE A 123 3.39 -18.16 -9.59
N THR A 124 3.99 -18.85 -10.53
CA THR A 124 4.86 -19.98 -10.21
C THR A 124 6.16 -19.49 -9.60
N SER A 125 6.82 -20.31 -8.82
CA SER A 125 8.12 -20.01 -8.21
C SER A 125 9.18 -19.58 -9.25
N SER A 126 9.16 -20.16 -10.45
CA SER A 126 10.04 -19.75 -11.55
C SER A 126 9.72 -18.37 -12.13
N GLN A 127 8.44 -17.98 -12.18
CA GLN A 127 8.03 -16.65 -12.57
C GLN A 127 8.46 -15.62 -11.53
N ILE A 128 8.35 -15.95 -10.24
CA ILE A 128 8.80 -15.10 -9.14
C ILE A 128 10.32 -14.89 -9.19
N GLN A 129 11.08 -15.93 -9.52
CA GLN A 129 12.52 -15.81 -9.71
C GLN A 129 12.89 -14.85 -10.86
N ALA A 130 12.08 -14.80 -11.91
CA ALA A 130 12.25 -13.86 -13.02
C ALA A 130 11.71 -12.44 -12.69
N GLY A 131 10.92 -12.29 -11.63
CA GLY A 131 10.26 -11.07 -11.21
C GLY A 131 8.79 -11.02 -11.59
N GLY A 132 7.90 -11.25 -10.60
CA GLY A 132 6.45 -11.05 -10.74
C GLY A 132 6.09 -9.58 -10.58
N VAL A 133 5.11 -9.09 -11.34
CA VAL A 133 4.64 -7.70 -11.25
C VAL A 133 3.12 -7.66 -11.19
N ILE A 134 2.59 -6.89 -10.26
CA ILE A 134 1.17 -6.59 -10.14
C ILE A 134 1.01 -5.07 -10.21
N SER A 135 0.18 -4.59 -11.14
CA SER A 135 -0.19 -3.18 -11.22
C SER A 135 -1.56 -2.96 -10.59
N SER A 136 -1.72 -1.89 -9.83
CA SER A 136 -3.03 -1.46 -9.34
C SER A 136 -3.93 -0.87 -10.44
N ASN A 137 -3.38 -0.65 -11.66
CA ASN A 137 -4.08 -0.04 -12.81
C ASN A 137 -4.77 1.30 -12.45
N GLY A 138 -4.09 2.13 -11.68
CA GLY A 138 -4.63 3.40 -11.20
C GLY A 138 -5.53 3.27 -9.97
N GLY A 139 -5.75 2.07 -9.45
CA GLY A 139 -6.53 1.82 -8.24
C GLY A 139 -5.72 2.05 -6.95
N ILE A 140 -6.46 2.21 -5.87
CA ILE A 140 -5.93 2.26 -4.49
C ILE A 140 -6.37 1.02 -3.73
N ALA A 141 -5.59 0.56 -2.76
CA ALA A 141 -5.90 -0.60 -1.94
C ALA A 141 -5.90 -0.21 -0.46
N THR A 142 -7.04 -0.33 0.21
CA THR A 142 -7.21 0.08 1.62
C THR A 142 -7.80 -1.03 2.50
N ASP A 143 -8.06 -2.19 1.93
CA ASP A 143 -8.78 -3.28 2.61
C ASP A 143 -7.90 -4.53 2.84
N GLY A 144 -6.56 -4.34 2.85
CA GLY A 144 -5.61 -5.44 2.99
C GLY A 144 -5.41 -6.26 1.71
N MET A 145 -4.66 -7.36 1.83
CA MET A 145 -4.47 -8.35 0.77
C MET A 145 -4.38 -9.76 1.38
N THR A 146 -4.75 -10.77 0.61
CA THR A 146 -4.58 -12.17 0.97
C THR A 146 -3.44 -12.77 0.16
N LEU A 147 -2.49 -13.40 0.83
CA LEU A 147 -1.41 -14.18 0.23
C LEU A 147 -1.66 -15.67 0.46
N ALA A 148 -1.47 -16.47 -0.57
CA ALA A 148 -1.51 -17.93 -0.45
C ALA A 148 -0.32 -18.55 -1.18
N VAL A 149 0.32 -19.54 -0.55
CA VAL A 149 1.38 -20.33 -1.12
C VAL A 149 0.93 -21.79 -1.14
N GLU A 150 1.02 -22.43 -2.27
CA GLU A 150 0.73 -23.84 -2.45
C GLU A 150 1.97 -24.56 -2.98
N LEU A 151 2.45 -25.58 -2.27
CA LEU A 151 3.60 -26.35 -2.68
C LEU A 151 3.22 -27.34 -3.79
N GLY A 152 4.07 -27.41 -4.80
CA GLY A 152 3.92 -28.29 -5.93
C GLY A 152 4.48 -29.70 -5.68
N ARG A 153 4.95 -30.34 -6.75
CA ARG A 153 5.58 -31.66 -6.69
C ARG A 153 7.09 -31.53 -6.89
N PRO A 154 7.90 -32.41 -6.24
CA PRO A 154 9.33 -32.45 -6.47
C PRO A 154 9.68 -32.62 -7.96
N THR A 155 10.76 -31.97 -8.39
CA THR A 155 11.21 -31.96 -9.79
C THR A 155 12.24 -33.05 -10.11
N GLY A 156 12.66 -33.86 -9.12
CA GLY A 156 13.59 -34.99 -9.35
C GLY A 156 12.96 -36.11 -10.16
N GLU A 157 13.79 -36.90 -10.86
CA GLU A 157 13.32 -38.05 -11.68
C GLU A 157 12.53 -39.10 -10.87
N ALA A 158 12.91 -39.34 -9.61
CA ALA A 158 12.18 -40.18 -8.69
C ALA A 158 10.88 -39.58 -8.17
N GLY A 159 10.60 -38.26 -8.44
CA GLY A 159 9.48 -37.53 -7.83
C GLY A 159 9.59 -37.38 -6.32
N LEU A 160 10.81 -37.51 -5.78
CA LEU A 160 11.16 -37.40 -4.37
C LEU A 160 12.17 -36.29 -4.15
N LEU A 161 12.13 -35.68 -2.94
CA LEU A 161 13.12 -34.70 -2.50
C LEU A 161 14.33 -35.38 -1.88
N LEU A 162 15.48 -34.74 -2.00
CA LEU A 162 16.68 -35.10 -1.24
C LEU A 162 16.41 -34.78 0.25
N ALA A 163 16.86 -35.65 1.14
CA ALA A 163 16.72 -35.40 2.58
C ALA A 163 17.56 -34.20 3.02
N GLY A 164 16.99 -33.31 3.82
CA GLY A 164 17.65 -32.14 4.35
C GLY A 164 16.72 -30.93 4.51
N ASP A 165 17.31 -29.77 4.74
CA ASP A 165 16.59 -28.51 4.96
C ASP A 165 16.39 -27.76 3.65
N TYR A 166 15.22 -27.15 3.53
CA TYR A 166 14.81 -26.39 2.35
C TYR A 166 14.43 -24.97 2.77
N ALA A 167 14.85 -23.99 1.99
CA ALA A 167 14.56 -22.60 2.24
C ALA A 167 14.30 -21.82 0.95
N GLU A 168 13.50 -20.77 1.06
CA GLU A 168 13.26 -19.77 0.02
C GLU A 168 13.00 -18.43 0.69
N VAL A 169 13.43 -17.35 0.06
CA VAL A 169 13.09 -16.00 0.48
C VAL A 169 12.29 -15.33 -0.63
N ILE A 170 11.07 -14.95 -0.31
CA ILE A 170 10.19 -14.19 -1.20
C ILE A 170 10.18 -12.75 -0.71
N THR A 171 10.53 -11.81 -1.58
CA THR A 171 10.50 -10.38 -1.30
C THR A 171 9.36 -9.73 -2.07
N ILE A 172 8.52 -9.00 -1.37
CA ILE A 172 7.43 -8.21 -1.93
C ILE A 172 7.76 -6.73 -1.71
N THR A 173 7.81 -5.97 -2.79
CA THR A 173 8.10 -4.53 -2.77
C THR A 173 6.95 -3.78 -3.40
N VAL A 174 6.48 -2.72 -2.74
CA VAL A 174 5.43 -1.84 -3.25
C VAL A 174 6.04 -0.49 -3.57
N THR A 175 5.79 -0.01 -4.78
CA THR A 175 6.23 1.30 -5.26
C THR A 175 5.00 2.11 -5.65
N PRO A 176 4.68 3.22 -4.94
CA PRO A 176 3.65 4.16 -5.35
C PRO A 176 3.99 4.78 -6.71
N SER A 177 2.96 5.09 -7.51
CA SER A 177 3.08 5.62 -8.89
C SER A 177 2.59 7.05 -8.97
#